data_aaee70ad74b0677bfa66df3ae22df3f3
#
_entry.id   aaee70ad74b0677bfa66df3ae22df3f3
#
_cell.length_a   1.000
_cell.length_b   1.000
_cell.length_c   1.000
_cell.angle_alpha   90.00
_cell.angle_beta   90.00
_cell.angle_gamma   90.00
#
_symmetry.space_group_name_H-M   'P 1'
#
loop_
_entity.id
_entity.type
_entity.pdbx_description
1 polymer ?
#
loop_
_entity_poly.entity_id
_entity_poly.type
_entity_poly.pdbx_seq_one_letter_code
_entity_poly.pdbx_strand_id
1 'polypeptide(L)'
;LRQHNIPYFLSGGQSFFNRAEIKDVMAYLRLIANPDDDTAFLRIINTPHRGIGAGSLQKLAAHANGRNIALKPACDEFALAEQIKPHILEKIRSFSAMIDHYTRLVEETEISTCINRLLTEIDYPDWIQEQSSNDKAAERKQENINELLEWLERLQKDDSRDGSATGLVNHMMLMDVLERQDEEAGEDRVSLMTLHAAK
;
A
#
# COMPACT_ATOMS: atom_id res chain seq x y z
N LEU A 1 -7.34 23.87 -4.71
CA LEU A 1 -8.01 23.85 -3.43
C LEU A 1 -7.08 23.28 -2.34
N ARG A 2 -6.50 22.08 -2.52
CA ARG A 2 -5.52 21.48 -1.58
C ARG A 2 -4.33 22.41 -1.26
N GLN A 3 -3.75 23.05 -2.27
CA GLN A 3 -2.60 23.96 -2.09
C GLN A 3 -2.93 25.22 -1.25
N HIS A 4 -4.20 25.57 -1.16
CA HIS A 4 -4.67 26.76 -0.44
C HIS A 4 -5.48 26.41 0.83
N ASN A 5 -5.43 25.15 1.29
CA ASN A 5 -6.20 24.67 2.45
C ASN A 5 -7.71 25.00 2.38
N ILE A 6 -8.28 25.05 1.18
CA ILE A 6 -9.72 25.28 1.00
C ILE A 6 -10.42 23.93 1.13
N PRO A 7 -11.32 23.74 2.11
CA PRO A 7 -12.08 22.50 2.25
C PRO A 7 -12.94 22.26 1.01
N TYR A 8 -12.84 21.08 0.45
CA TYR A 8 -13.65 20.69 -0.72
C TYR A 8 -14.11 19.25 -0.62
N PHE A 9 -15.23 18.97 -1.26
CA PHE A 9 -15.80 17.64 -1.41
C PHE A 9 -15.92 17.27 -2.89
N LEU A 10 -15.47 16.06 -3.25
CA LEU A 10 -15.63 15.50 -4.59
C LEU A 10 -16.83 14.56 -4.59
N SER A 11 -17.98 15.03 -5.04
CA SER A 11 -19.16 14.17 -5.20
C SER A 11 -19.04 13.29 -6.43
N GLY A 12 -19.17 11.97 -6.24
CA GLY A 12 -19.16 10.98 -7.32
C GLY A 12 -17.79 10.51 -7.79
N GLY A 13 -16.70 10.93 -7.14
CA GLY A 13 -15.35 10.40 -7.33
C GLY A 13 -14.97 9.42 -6.21
N GLN A 14 -14.29 8.35 -6.55
CA GLN A 14 -13.64 7.51 -5.53
C GLN A 14 -12.51 8.34 -4.91
N SER A 15 -12.47 8.43 -3.56
CA SER A 15 -11.37 9.04 -2.82
C SER A 15 -10.02 8.52 -3.34
N PHE A 16 -9.01 9.39 -3.37
CA PHE A 16 -7.68 9.02 -3.85
C PHE A 16 -7.14 7.79 -3.13
N PHE A 17 -7.25 7.75 -1.80
CA PHE A 17 -6.80 6.61 -0.99
C PHE A 17 -7.67 5.36 -1.11
N ASN A 18 -8.89 5.48 -1.65
CA ASN A 18 -9.77 4.35 -1.86
C ASN A 18 -9.49 3.57 -3.16
N ARG A 19 -8.66 4.10 -4.06
CA ARG A 19 -8.26 3.45 -5.31
C ARG A 19 -7.42 2.21 -5.01
N ALA A 20 -7.65 1.14 -5.76
CA ALA A 20 -7.02 -0.16 -5.49
C ALA A 20 -5.49 -0.10 -5.55
N GLU A 21 -4.94 0.53 -6.61
CA GLU A 21 -3.51 0.72 -6.82
C GLU A 21 -2.86 1.54 -5.72
N ILE A 22 -3.56 2.55 -5.19
CA ILE A 22 -3.07 3.36 -4.07
C ILE A 22 -3.05 2.56 -2.78
N LYS A 23 -4.11 1.80 -2.51
CA LYS A 23 -4.17 0.88 -1.36
C LYS A 23 -3.07 -0.18 -1.40
N ASP A 24 -2.69 -0.66 -2.59
CA ASP A 24 -1.62 -1.63 -2.75
C ASP A 24 -0.26 -1.01 -2.40
N VAL A 25 0.07 0.14 -2.99
CA VAL A 25 1.32 0.87 -2.68
C VAL A 25 1.39 1.26 -1.21
N MET A 26 0.28 1.76 -0.64
CA MET A 26 0.19 2.07 0.79
C MET A 26 0.40 0.84 1.67
N ALA A 27 -0.09 -0.33 1.28
CA ALA A 27 0.13 -1.55 2.05
C ALA A 27 1.60 -2.00 2.00
N TYR A 28 2.30 -1.84 0.86
CA TYR A 28 3.76 -2.02 0.81
C TYR A 28 4.48 -1.07 1.76
N LEU A 29 4.17 0.22 1.71
CA LEU A 29 4.75 1.23 2.61
C LEU A 29 4.51 0.90 4.08
N ARG A 30 3.28 0.53 4.42
CA ARG A 30 2.91 0.18 5.80
C ARG A 30 3.68 -1.04 6.30
N LEU A 31 3.81 -2.08 5.47
CA LEU A 31 4.53 -3.30 5.87
C LEU A 31 6.04 -3.06 5.98
N ILE A 32 6.60 -2.18 5.15
CA ILE A 32 8.02 -1.75 5.24
C ILE A 32 8.25 -0.95 6.53
N ALA A 33 7.33 -0.05 6.89
CA ALA A 33 7.43 0.77 8.10
C ALA A 33 7.10 -0.02 9.38
N ASN A 34 6.22 -1.02 9.30
CA ASN A 34 5.81 -1.86 10.42
C ASN A 34 5.61 -3.32 9.97
N PRO A 35 6.60 -4.19 10.20
CA PRO A 35 6.52 -5.61 9.83
C PRO A 35 5.40 -6.40 10.54
N ASP A 36 4.81 -5.84 11.60
CA ASP A 36 3.71 -6.48 12.34
C ASP A 36 2.32 -6.10 11.79
N ASP A 37 2.25 -5.38 10.68
CA ASP A 37 0.99 -5.02 10.04
C ASP A 37 0.41 -6.18 9.21
N ASP A 38 -0.32 -7.07 9.86
CA ASP A 38 -0.96 -8.23 9.23
C ASP A 38 -1.97 -7.84 8.14
N THR A 39 -2.64 -6.70 8.28
CA THR A 39 -3.60 -6.21 7.27
C THR A 39 -2.87 -5.82 5.99
N ALA A 40 -1.78 -5.09 6.11
CA ALA A 40 -0.93 -4.75 4.98
C ALA A 40 -0.31 -6.00 4.35
N PHE A 41 0.23 -6.92 5.17
CA PHE A 41 0.76 -8.20 4.71
C PHE A 41 -0.24 -8.99 3.87
N LEU A 42 -1.45 -9.23 4.38
CA LEU A 42 -2.47 -10.02 3.68
C LEU A 42 -2.91 -9.37 2.37
N ARG A 43 -2.88 -8.04 2.30
CA ARG A 43 -3.22 -7.34 1.06
C ARG A 43 -2.19 -7.59 -0.05
N ILE A 44 -0.90 -7.58 0.26
CA ILE A 44 0.16 -7.53 -0.74
C ILE A 44 0.93 -8.85 -0.94
N ILE A 45 0.78 -9.83 -0.05
CA ILE A 45 1.49 -11.11 -0.17
C ILE A 45 1.25 -11.80 -1.53
N ASN A 46 0.13 -11.54 -2.16
CA ASN A 46 -0.25 -12.08 -3.46
C ASN A 46 -0.65 -10.99 -4.49
N THR A 47 -0.13 -9.80 -4.32
CA THR A 47 -0.32 -8.65 -5.23
C THR A 47 1.05 -8.03 -5.55
N PRO A 48 1.59 -8.18 -6.75
CA PRO A 48 1.14 -9.03 -7.88
C PRO A 48 1.02 -10.51 -7.54
N HIS A 49 0.34 -11.27 -8.42
CA HIS A 49 0.02 -12.66 -8.16
C HIS A 49 1.27 -13.56 -8.06
N ARG A 50 1.50 -14.15 -6.87
CA ARG A 50 2.64 -15.04 -6.58
C ARG A 50 2.27 -16.52 -6.55
N GLY A 51 0.98 -16.87 -6.75
CA GLY A 51 0.50 -18.25 -6.68
C GLY A 51 0.47 -18.81 -5.26
N ILE A 52 0.36 -17.97 -4.24
CA ILE A 52 0.21 -18.37 -2.85
C ILE A 52 -1.28 -18.54 -2.57
N GLY A 53 -1.73 -19.79 -2.48
CA GLY A 53 -3.16 -20.10 -2.29
C GLY A 53 -3.64 -19.84 -0.87
N ALA A 54 -4.98 -19.62 -0.73
CA ALA A 54 -5.65 -19.33 0.54
C ALA A 54 -5.36 -20.39 1.63
N GLY A 55 -5.27 -21.67 1.27
CA GLY A 55 -4.95 -22.73 2.24
C GLY A 55 -3.55 -22.61 2.85
N SER A 56 -2.56 -22.08 2.11
CA SER A 56 -1.23 -21.83 2.65
C SER A 56 -1.22 -20.61 3.56
N LEU A 57 -1.98 -19.57 3.21
CA LEU A 57 -2.14 -18.39 4.07
C LEU A 57 -2.88 -18.72 5.37
N GLN A 58 -3.90 -19.59 5.33
CA GLN A 58 -4.57 -20.08 6.53
C GLN A 58 -3.62 -20.84 7.48
N LYS A 59 -2.71 -21.66 6.93
CA LYS A 59 -1.70 -22.38 7.72
C LYS A 59 -0.68 -21.40 8.33
N LEU A 60 -0.23 -20.42 7.56
CA LEU A 60 0.63 -19.35 8.08
C LEU A 60 -0.06 -18.59 9.21
N ALA A 61 -1.32 -18.20 9.02
CA ALA A 61 -2.09 -17.49 10.04
C ALA A 61 -2.33 -18.33 11.31
N ALA A 62 -2.65 -19.62 11.15
CA ALA A 62 -2.81 -20.52 12.29
C ALA A 62 -1.51 -20.68 13.09
N HIS A 63 -0.38 -20.77 12.37
CA HIS A 63 0.94 -20.84 12.99
C HIS A 63 1.29 -19.54 13.74
N ALA A 64 1.12 -18.39 13.12
CA ALA A 64 1.35 -17.07 13.70
C ALA A 64 0.50 -16.85 14.97
N ASN A 65 -0.79 -17.15 14.88
CA ASN A 65 -1.71 -17.08 16.02
C ASN A 65 -1.30 -18.01 17.17
N GLY A 66 -0.90 -19.26 16.87
CA GLY A 66 -0.45 -20.22 17.89
C GLY A 66 0.83 -19.77 18.61
N ARG A 67 1.62 -18.93 17.97
CA ARG A 67 2.87 -18.34 18.49
C ARG A 67 2.69 -16.94 19.06
N ASN A 68 1.51 -16.33 18.86
CA ASN A 68 1.23 -14.93 19.19
C ASN A 68 2.22 -13.94 18.57
N ILE A 69 2.53 -14.14 17.30
CA ILE A 69 3.39 -13.27 16.47
C ILE A 69 2.66 -12.84 15.21
N ALA A 70 3.12 -11.77 14.56
CA ALA A 70 2.56 -11.30 13.30
C ALA A 70 2.91 -12.24 12.13
N LEU A 71 2.19 -12.09 11.00
CA LEU A 71 2.32 -12.96 9.83
C LEU A 71 3.69 -12.89 9.18
N LYS A 72 4.26 -11.68 9.04
CA LYS A 72 5.57 -11.50 8.40
C LYS A 72 6.70 -12.16 9.20
N PRO A 73 6.87 -11.94 10.52
CA PRO A 73 7.84 -12.69 11.32
C PRO A 73 7.62 -14.21 11.27
N ALA A 74 6.35 -14.66 11.22
CA ALA A 74 6.04 -16.08 11.14
C ALA A 74 6.55 -16.75 9.86
N CYS A 75 6.72 -16.02 8.75
CA CYS A 75 7.19 -16.56 7.46
C CYS A 75 8.54 -17.28 7.57
N ASP A 76 9.41 -16.81 8.45
CA ASP A 76 10.78 -17.28 8.59
C ASP A 76 10.93 -18.42 9.63
N GLU A 77 9.84 -18.76 10.34
CA GLU A 77 9.87 -19.83 11.33
C GLU A 77 10.06 -21.21 10.70
N PHE A 78 10.92 -22.02 11.33
CA PHE A 78 11.30 -23.33 10.80
C PHE A 78 10.13 -24.32 10.76
N ALA A 79 9.23 -24.24 11.74
CA ALA A 79 8.09 -25.14 11.89
C ALA A 79 7.06 -25.06 10.73
N LEU A 80 7.07 -23.97 9.94
CA LEU A 80 6.23 -23.88 8.74
C LEU A 80 6.60 -24.89 7.65
N ALA A 81 7.83 -25.36 7.62
CA ALA A 81 8.29 -26.34 6.61
C ALA A 81 7.55 -27.68 6.69
N GLU A 82 7.00 -28.02 7.86
CA GLU A 82 6.21 -29.23 8.04
C GLU A 82 4.74 -29.08 7.59
N GLN A 83 4.28 -27.82 7.48
CA GLN A 83 2.86 -27.52 7.25
C GLN A 83 2.58 -27.03 5.82
N ILE A 84 3.53 -26.35 5.20
CA ILE A 84 3.40 -25.71 3.88
C ILE A 84 4.29 -26.44 2.87
N LYS A 85 3.78 -26.63 1.64
CA LYS A 85 4.56 -27.25 0.55
C LYS A 85 5.83 -26.44 0.27
N PRO A 86 7.00 -27.10 0.06
CA PRO A 86 8.30 -26.42 -0.09
C PRO A 86 8.31 -25.27 -1.09
N HIS A 87 7.74 -25.47 -2.29
CA HIS A 87 7.71 -24.44 -3.35
C HIS A 87 6.82 -23.23 -3.02
N ILE A 88 5.81 -23.40 -2.14
CA ILE A 88 4.99 -22.29 -1.67
C ILE A 88 5.67 -21.57 -0.51
N LEU A 89 6.30 -22.32 0.39
CA LEU A 89 7.08 -21.77 1.49
C LEU A 89 8.25 -20.91 0.98
N GLU A 90 8.91 -21.35 -0.07
CA GLU A 90 9.95 -20.57 -0.74
C GLU A 90 9.43 -19.22 -1.24
N LYS A 91 8.25 -19.19 -1.88
CA LYS A 91 7.61 -17.93 -2.33
C LYS A 91 7.27 -17.02 -1.16
N ILE A 92 6.74 -17.57 -0.07
CA ILE A 92 6.42 -16.81 1.15
C ILE A 92 7.70 -16.21 1.75
N ARG A 93 8.77 -16.98 1.85
CA ARG A 93 10.07 -16.52 2.37
C ARG A 93 10.75 -15.50 1.45
N SER A 94 10.66 -15.70 0.14
CA SER A 94 11.17 -14.72 -0.83
C SER A 94 10.45 -13.37 -0.70
N PHE A 95 9.13 -13.41 -0.50
CA PHE A 95 8.37 -12.19 -0.21
C PHE A 95 8.80 -11.55 1.12
N SER A 96 8.95 -12.35 2.20
CA SER A 96 9.44 -11.85 3.50
C SER A 96 10.82 -11.20 3.38
N ALA A 97 11.76 -11.86 2.71
CA ALA A 97 13.11 -11.35 2.48
C ALA A 97 13.14 -10.07 1.63
N MET A 98 12.26 -9.96 0.63
CA MET A 98 12.08 -8.75 -0.16
C MET A 98 11.63 -7.58 0.74
N ILE A 99 10.63 -7.78 1.59
CA ILE A 99 10.19 -6.74 2.55
C ILE A 99 11.34 -6.33 3.46
N ASP A 100 12.11 -7.28 4.02
CA ASP A 100 13.28 -6.96 4.85
C ASP A 100 14.37 -6.16 4.11
N HIS A 101 14.56 -6.46 2.83
CA HIS A 101 15.46 -5.68 1.99
C HIS A 101 15.00 -4.22 1.88
N TYR A 102 13.72 -4.00 1.56
CA TYR A 102 13.17 -2.65 1.40
C TYR A 102 13.01 -1.89 2.73
N THR A 103 12.80 -2.59 3.85
CA THR A 103 12.83 -1.98 5.19
C THR A 103 14.21 -1.39 5.51
N ARG A 104 15.29 -2.03 5.09
CA ARG A 104 16.64 -1.47 5.24
C ARG A 104 16.92 -0.36 4.22
N LEU A 105 16.52 -0.57 2.97
CA LEU A 105 16.81 0.36 1.89
C LEU A 105 16.15 1.73 2.10
N VAL A 106 14.95 1.78 2.69
CA VAL A 106 14.22 3.02 2.95
C VAL A 106 14.90 3.91 4.00
N GLU A 107 15.80 3.35 4.82
CA GLU A 107 16.62 4.12 5.78
C GLU A 107 17.80 4.83 5.09
N GLU A 108 18.22 4.34 3.91
CA GLU A 108 19.38 4.80 3.18
C GLU A 108 19.04 5.66 1.94
N THR A 109 17.78 5.62 1.49
CA THR A 109 17.34 6.26 0.25
C THR A 109 16.03 7.03 0.44
N GLU A 110 15.74 7.94 -0.50
CA GLU A 110 14.42 8.60 -0.53
C GLU A 110 13.30 7.56 -0.70
N ILE A 111 12.21 7.74 0.07
CA ILE A 111 11.10 6.80 0.10
C ILE A 111 10.42 6.60 -1.26
N SER A 112 10.29 7.67 -2.04
CA SER A 112 9.74 7.61 -3.41
C SER A 112 10.61 6.76 -4.34
N THR A 113 11.93 6.92 -4.25
CA THR A 113 12.91 6.12 -5.00
C THR A 113 12.87 4.66 -4.56
N CYS A 114 12.82 4.39 -3.26
CA CYS A 114 12.71 3.05 -2.69
C CYS A 114 11.46 2.32 -3.21
N ILE A 115 10.30 2.98 -3.14
CA ILE A 115 9.02 2.39 -3.59
C ILE A 115 8.99 2.22 -5.10
N ASN A 116 9.46 3.18 -5.88
CA ASN A 116 9.52 3.03 -7.35
C ASN A 116 10.38 1.84 -7.76
N ARG A 117 11.52 1.62 -7.08
CA ARG A 117 12.38 0.45 -7.30
C ARG A 117 11.66 -0.85 -6.93
N LEU A 118 10.96 -0.89 -5.80
CA LEU A 118 10.16 -2.03 -5.39
C LEU A 118 9.09 -2.37 -6.43
N LEU A 119 8.30 -1.38 -6.87
CA LEU A 119 7.24 -1.58 -7.86
C LEU A 119 7.77 -2.10 -9.21
N THR A 120 8.97 -1.64 -9.59
CA THR A 120 9.66 -2.14 -10.79
C THR A 120 10.12 -3.59 -10.60
N GLU A 121 10.73 -3.93 -9.45
CA GLU A 121 11.24 -5.28 -9.17
C GLU A 121 10.13 -6.34 -9.13
N ILE A 122 8.92 -5.96 -8.70
CA ILE A 122 7.77 -6.88 -8.65
C ILE A 122 6.91 -6.87 -9.91
N ASP A 123 7.34 -6.20 -10.98
CA ASP A 123 6.60 -6.04 -12.24
C ASP A 123 5.18 -5.47 -12.02
N TYR A 124 5.03 -4.54 -11.07
CA TYR A 124 3.73 -3.97 -10.71
C TYR A 124 3.06 -3.19 -11.87
N PRO A 125 3.80 -2.46 -12.74
CA PRO A 125 3.21 -1.84 -13.94
C PRO A 125 2.57 -2.85 -14.88
N ASP A 126 3.21 -4.00 -15.12
CA ASP A 126 2.67 -5.08 -15.96
C ASP A 126 1.44 -5.72 -15.31
N TRP A 127 1.48 -5.90 -13.98
CA TRP A 127 0.31 -6.33 -13.21
C TRP A 127 -0.88 -5.37 -13.35
N ILE A 128 -0.65 -4.06 -13.30
CA ILE A 128 -1.70 -3.05 -13.54
C ILE A 128 -2.28 -3.20 -14.94
N GLN A 129 -1.43 -3.38 -15.95
CA GLN A 129 -1.86 -3.55 -17.33
C GLN A 129 -2.77 -4.79 -17.48
N GLU A 130 -2.37 -5.92 -16.91
CA GLU A 130 -3.15 -7.17 -16.93
C GLU A 130 -4.49 -7.04 -16.19
N GLN A 131 -4.53 -6.30 -15.07
CA GLN A 131 -5.73 -6.15 -14.25
C GLN A 131 -6.64 -4.99 -14.69
N SER A 132 -6.31 -4.32 -15.78
CA SER A 132 -7.08 -3.19 -16.27
C SER A 132 -7.97 -3.60 -17.46
N SER A 133 -9.14 -2.99 -17.56
CA SER A 133 -10.09 -3.28 -18.63
C SER A 133 -9.64 -2.79 -20.01
N ASN A 134 -8.73 -1.84 -20.05
CA ASN A 134 -8.13 -1.26 -21.25
C ASN A 134 -6.91 -0.40 -20.88
N ASP A 135 -6.13 -0.01 -21.90
CA ASP A 135 -4.89 0.76 -21.73
C ASP A 135 -5.09 2.09 -21.00
N LYS A 136 -6.17 2.82 -21.30
CA LYS A 136 -6.50 4.09 -20.61
C LYS A 136 -6.75 3.91 -19.11
N ALA A 137 -7.32 2.76 -18.72
CA ALA A 137 -7.53 2.45 -17.31
C ALA A 137 -6.20 2.13 -16.63
N ALA A 138 -5.29 1.44 -17.31
CA ALA A 138 -3.95 1.18 -16.84
C ALA A 138 -3.12 2.47 -16.69
N GLU A 139 -3.12 3.32 -17.71
CA GLU A 139 -2.45 4.63 -17.69
C GLU A 139 -2.91 5.47 -16.49
N ARG A 140 -4.22 5.57 -16.25
CA ARG A 140 -4.75 6.32 -15.09
C ARG A 140 -4.27 5.78 -13.76
N LYS A 141 -4.20 4.46 -13.61
CA LYS A 141 -3.68 3.85 -12.38
C LYS A 141 -2.20 4.17 -12.20
N GLN A 142 -1.43 4.13 -13.29
CA GLN A 142 -0.01 4.49 -13.25
C GLN A 142 0.17 5.98 -12.91
N GLU A 143 -0.64 6.88 -13.49
CA GLU A 143 -0.65 8.30 -13.14
C GLU A 143 -0.96 8.52 -11.65
N ASN A 144 -1.93 7.78 -11.10
CA ASN A 144 -2.25 7.84 -9.66
C ASN A 144 -1.07 7.43 -8.78
N ILE A 145 -0.32 6.39 -9.18
CA ILE A 145 0.89 5.97 -8.46
C ILE A 145 1.97 7.05 -8.54
N ASN A 146 2.19 7.63 -9.72
CA ASN A 146 3.16 8.71 -9.88
C ASN A 146 2.80 9.92 -9.01
N GLU A 147 1.51 10.29 -8.95
CA GLU A 147 1.01 11.37 -8.07
C GLU A 147 1.31 11.06 -6.58
N LEU A 148 1.13 9.80 -6.17
CA LEU A 148 1.46 9.35 -4.82
C LEU A 148 2.95 9.47 -4.52
N LEU A 149 3.82 9.03 -5.43
CA LEU A 149 5.27 9.10 -5.28
C LEU A 149 5.77 10.54 -5.22
N GLU A 150 5.27 11.42 -6.08
CA GLU A 150 5.59 12.86 -6.03
C GLU A 150 5.12 13.52 -4.72
N TRP A 151 3.99 13.07 -4.18
CA TRP A 151 3.52 13.58 -2.90
C TRP A 151 4.40 13.10 -1.74
N LEU A 152 4.82 11.83 -1.73
CA LEU A 152 5.78 11.30 -0.77
C LEU A 152 7.11 12.08 -0.80
N GLU A 153 7.62 12.35 -1.98
CA GLU A 153 8.85 13.13 -2.15
C GLU A 153 8.71 14.55 -1.57
N ARG A 154 7.58 15.22 -1.81
CA ARG A 154 7.31 16.55 -1.23
C ARG A 154 7.20 16.50 0.29
N LEU A 155 6.55 15.47 0.84
CA LEU A 155 6.43 15.30 2.28
C LEU A 155 7.79 15.02 2.95
N GLN A 156 8.65 14.24 2.31
CA GLN A 156 9.98 13.93 2.83
C GLN A 156 10.90 15.15 2.85
N LYS A 157 10.72 16.09 1.92
CA LYS A 157 11.47 17.35 1.83
C LYS A 157 10.96 18.45 2.78
N ASP A 158 9.86 18.23 3.47
CA ASP A 158 9.29 19.18 4.43
C ASP A 158 10.00 19.03 5.79
N ASP A 159 10.99 19.89 6.06
CA ASP A 159 11.80 19.90 7.29
C ASP A 159 10.97 20.07 8.58
N SER A 160 9.71 20.47 8.49
CA SER A 160 8.81 20.59 9.64
C SER A 160 8.24 19.25 10.11
N ARG A 161 8.52 18.14 9.42
CA ARG A 161 7.92 16.83 9.62
C ARG A 161 8.97 15.75 9.91
N ASP A 162 8.49 14.65 10.50
CA ASP A 162 9.27 13.42 10.56
C ASP A 162 9.33 12.79 9.15
N GLY A 163 10.46 12.97 8.47
CA GLY A 163 10.74 12.41 7.14
C GLY A 163 11.07 10.91 7.15
N SER A 164 11.00 10.23 8.30
CA SER A 164 11.17 8.78 8.38
C SER A 164 10.03 8.05 7.64
N ALA A 165 10.27 6.82 7.19
CA ALA A 165 9.26 5.99 6.56
C ALA A 165 8.01 5.86 7.45
N THR A 166 8.20 5.64 8.75
CA THR A 166 7.11 5.55 9.72
C THR A 166 6.34 6.86 9.87
N GLY A 167 7.03 8.01 9.95
CA GLY A 167 6.42 9.33 10.04
C GLY A 167 5.57 9.64 8.80
N LEU A 168 6.09 9.36 7.61
CA LEU A 168 5.40 9.57 6.35
C LEU A 168 4.17 8.66 6.21
N VAL A 169 4.29 7.37 6.55
CA VAL A 169 3.16 6.42 6.53
C VAL A 169 2.07 6.87 7.49
N ASN A 170 2.41 7.26 8.72
CA ASN A 170 1.45 7.75 9.71
C ASN A 170 0.74 9.01 9.22
N HIS A 171 1.47 9.95 8.59
CA HIS A 171 0.88 11.14 8.00
C HIS A 171 -0.13 10.80 6.89
N MET A 172 0.22 9.87 6.00
CA MET A 172 -0.66 9.44 4.92
C MET A 172 -1.91 8.72 5.44
N MET A 173 -1.77 7.88 6.46
CA MET A 173 -2.92 7.23 7.12
C MET A 173 -3.86 8.27 7.76
N LEU A 174 -3.30 9.31 8.37
CA LEU A 174 -4.10 10.42 8.89
C LEU A 174 -4.86 11.14 7.78
N MET A 175 -4.21 11.40 6.64
CA MET A 175 -4.86 12.03 5.48
C MET A 175 -6.00 11.15 4.91
N ASP A 176 -5.83 9.83 4.85
CA ASP A 176 -6.91 8.90 4.44
C ASP A 176 -8.11 8.98 5.40
N VAL A 177 -7.86 9.05 6.71
CA VAL A 177 -8.93 9.20 7.71
C VAL A 177 -9.64 10.54 7.58
N LEU A 178 -8.90 11.64 7.41
CA LEU A 178 -9.46 12.98 7.24
C LEU A 178 -10.27 13.08 5.94
N GLU A 179 -9.80 12.50 4.84
CA GLU A 179 -10.52 12.49 3.57
C GLU A 179 -11.87 11.74 3.70
N ARG A 180 -11.92 10.65 4.47
CA ARG A 180 -13.16 9.91 4.76
C ARG A 180 -14.11 10.70 5.67
N GLN A 181 -13.58 11.35 6.69
CA GLN A 181 -14.40 12.20 7.58
C GLN A 181 -14.98 13.41 6.84
N ASP A 182 -14.22 13.98 5.91
CA ASP A 182 -14.70 15.05 5.03
C ASP A 182 -15.80 14.56 4.07
N GLU A 183 -15.86 13.29 3.70
CA GLU A 183 -16.97 12.72 2.94
C GLU A 183 -18.26 12.67 3.77
N GLU A 184 -18.17 12.49 5.08
CA GLU A 184 -19.32 12.37 6.01
C GLU A 184 -19.76 13.71 6.60
N ALA A 185 -18.88 14.69 6.71
CA ALA A 185 -19.16 15.98 7.33
C ALA A 185 -19.83 16.97 6.36
N GLY A 186 -21.03 17.44 6.71
CA GLY A 186 -21.91 18.26 5.88
C GLY A 186 -21.70 19.78 5.92
N GLU A 187 -20.54 20.36 6.30
CA GLU A 187 -20.40 21.79 6.57
C GLU A 187 -19.42 22.51 5.65
N ASP A 188 -19.73 23.79 5.35
CA ASP A 188 -19.00 24.88 4.68
C ASP A 188 -17.76 24.47 3.84
N ARG A 189 -18.03 23.83 2.69
CA ARG A 189 -16.99 23.35 1.78
C ARG A 189 -17.39 23.50 0.32
N VAL A 190 -16.41 23.60 -0.56
CA VAL A 190 -16.65 23.67 -1.99
C VAL A 190 -16.98 22.26 -2.51
N SER A 191 -18.21 22.04 -2.95
CA SER A 191 -18.60 20.77 -3.60
C SER A 191 -18.21 20.79 -5.07
N LEU A 192 -17.30 19.90 -5.46
CA LEU A 192 -16.93 19.63 -6.84
C LEU A 192 -17.64 18.36 -7.29
N MET A 193 -18.38 18.42 -8.38
CA MET A 193 -19.13 17.28 -8.90
C MET A 193 -19.16 17.28 -10.42
N THR A 194 -19.29 16.10 -11.02
CA THR A 194 -19.54 16.00 -12.46
C THR A 194 -20.97 16.39 -12.77
N LEU A 195 -21.25 16.81 -14.02
CA LEU A 195 -22.62 17.10 -14.47
C LEU A 195 -23.60 15.92 -14.25
N HIS A 196 -23.10 14.69 -14.26
CA HIS A 196 -23.92 13.49 -14.00
C HIS A 196 -24.24 13.31 -12.50
N ALA A 197 -23.37 13.77 -11.62
CA ALA A 197 -23.56 13.71 -10.16
C ALA A 197 -24.39 14.89 -9.62
N ALA A 198 -24.60 15.91 -10.42
CA ALA A 198 -25.37 17.11 -10.07
C ALA A 198 -26.89 17.00 -10.31
N LYS A 199 -27.38 15.80 -10.75
CA LYS A 199 -28.80 15.54 -10.98
C LYS A 199 -29.52 15.09 -9.74
#